data_cd9568218ca98a4840cd8d3eaf45c3eb
#
_entry.id   cd9568218ca98a4840cd8d3eaf45c3eb
#
_cell.length_a   1.000
_cell.length_b   1.000
_cell.length_c   1.000
_cell.angle_alpha   90.00
_cell.angle_beta   90.00
_cell.angle_gamma   90.00
#
_symmetry.space_group_name_H-M   'P 1'
#
loop_
_entity.id
_entity.type
_entity.pdbx_description
1 polymer ?
#
loop_
_entity_poly.entity_id
_entity_poly.type
_entity_poly.pdbx_seq_one_letter_code
_entity_poly.pdbx_strand_id
1 'polypeptide(L)'
;MLNRPAFYLKLLLLVSSISLAQAQYEFEKIIDLSWADDLNAAIYAAPFQGKRYINPHRILNDKHKFFGTFELQKGELIFDHDRYSGLQLKFDLFEQQLVLLHPNSDGVTQVAVDMNRVQAFKINHRVFVKKTIDGSDFFLEYIDKLDEKEIWVYHRKLLSFKLDNRVGYYEFNPRDRLYILSMEGWEKSDAISLENFLPNRSREIKAWSKSWQDNKKKDASRYLRALLKELNQN
;
A
#
# COMPACT_ATOMS: atom_id res chain seq x y z
N MET A 1 -12.96 -42.54 19.14
CA MET A 1 -11.62 -41.90 19.00
C MET A 1 -11.78 -40.79 18.01
N LEU A 2 -11.86 -39.53 18.49
CA LEU A 2 -11.96 -38.36 17.62
C LEU A 2 -10.63 -38.13 16.90
N ASN A 3 -10.70 -37.96 15.59
CA ASN A 3 -9.55 -37.76 14.70
C ASN A 3 -8.93 -36.37 14.94
N ARG A 4 -8.00 -36.31 15.91
CA ARG A 4 -7.34 -35.06 16.38
C ARG A 4 -6.69 -34.20 15.29
N PRO A 5 -6.06 -34.73 14.20
CA PRO A 5 -5.44 -33.85 13.20
C PRO A 5 -6.44 -33.04 12.38
N ALA A 6 -7.63 -33.53 12.10
CA ALA A 6 -8.64 -32.80 11.33
C ALA A 6 -9.26 -31.62 12.10
N PHE A 7 -9.27 -31.70 13.43
CA PHE A 7 -9.77 -30.61 14.28
C PHE A 7 -8.79 -29.42 14.31
N TYR A 8 -7.49 -29.68 14.42
CA TYR A 8 -6.46 -28.62 14.39
C TYR A 8 -6.37 -27.95 13.03
N LEU A 9 -6.53 -28.69 11.94
CA LEU A 9 -6.54 -28.12 10.59
C LEU A 9 -7.73 -27.17 10.38
N LYS A 10 -8.93 -27.52 10.87
CA LYS A 10 -10.12 -26.65 10.84
C LYS A 10 -9.97 -25.40 11.74
N LEU A 11 -9.31 -25.55 12.89
CA LEU A 11 -9.05 -24.43 13.80
C LEU A 11 -8.02 -23.45 13.19
N LEU A 12 -6.98 -23.95 12.52
CA LEU A 12 -5.99 -23.11 11.81
C LEU A 12 -6.61 -22.33 10.63
N LEU A 13 -7.50 -22.98 9.87
CA LEU A 13 -8.24 -22.32 8.79
C LEU A 13 -9.19 -21.24 9.30
N LEU A 14 -9.75 -21.39 10.49
CA LEU A 14 -10.59 -20.36 11.12
C LEU A 14 -9.76 -19.16 11.57
N VAL A 15 -8.54 -19.36 12.05
CA VAL A 15 -7.67 -18.27 12.51
C VAL A 15 -7.11 -17.46 11.33
N SER A 16 -6.82 -18.11 10.19
CA SER A 16 -6.33 -17.42 8.98
C SER A 16 -7.42 -16.58 8.28
N SER A 17 -8.69 -17.03 8.35
CA SER A 17 -9.81 -16.25 7.82
C SER A 17 -10.18 -15.04 8.71
N ILE A 18 -9.86 -15.09 10.01
CA ILE A 18 -10.09 -13.99 10.95
C ILE A 18 -9.16 -12.79 10.62
N SER A 19 -7.93 -13.00 10.17
CA SER A 19 -7.01 -11.89 9.90
C SER A 19 -7.39 -11.05 8.66
N LEU A 20 -7.97 -11.66 7.65
CA LEU A 20 -8.51 -10.92 6.48
C LEU A 20 -9.86 -10.26 6.80
N ALA A 21 -10.73 -10.97 7.52
CA ALA A 21 -11.99 -10.44 7.98
C ALA A 21 -11.79 -9.28 8.98
N GLN A 22 -10.74 -9.32 9.83
CA GLN A 22 -10.39 -8.21 10.70
C GLN A 22 -9.87 -7.00 9.92
N ALA A 23 -9.03 -7.17 8.92
CA ALA A 23 -8.57 -6.05 8.08
C ALA A 23 -9.75 -5.43 7.29
N GLN A 24 -10.70 -6.23 6.82
CA GLN A 24 -11.94 -5.74 6.20
C GLN A 24 -12.94 -5.21 7.25
N TYR A 25 -13.08 -5.87 8.39
CA TYR A 25 -13.97 -5.45 9.46
C TYR A 25 -13.54 -4.15 10.13
N GLU A 26 -12.23 -3.92 10.30
CA GLU A 26 -11.71 -2.62 10.77
C GLU A 26 -11.97 -1.51 9.74
N PHE A 27 -12.05 -1.82 8.43
CA PHE A 27 -12.50 -0.86 7.43
C PHE A 27 -14.02 -0.60 7.44
N GLU A 28 -14.82 -1.44 8.07
CA GLU A 28 -16.29 -1.25 8.14
C GLU A 28 -16.77 -0.40 9.32
N LYS A 29 -15.96 -0.23 10.37
CA LYS A 29 -16.30 0.66 11.49
C LYS A 29 -15.98 2.11 11.15
N ILE A 30 -16.87 2.73 10.39
CA ILE A 30 -16.72 4.11 9.87
C ILE A 30 -16.95 5.13 10.98
N ILE A 31 -15.93 5.93 11.29
CA ILE A 31 -16.15 7.32 11.69
C ILE A 31 -16.23 8.11 10.37
N ASP A 32 -17.42 8.37 9.91
CA ASP A 32 -17.65 9.21 8.74
C ASP A 32 -17.45 10.68 9.16
N LEU A 33 -16.40 11.32 8.62
CA LEU A 33 -16.14 12.74 8.84
C LEU A 33 -17.00 13.65 7.94
N SER A 34 -17.96 13.10 7.18
CA SER A 34 -18.92 13.91 6.42
C SER A 34 -19.84 14.76 7.33
N TRP A 35 -19.96 14.39 8.63
CA TRP A 35 -20.64 15.20 9.63
C TRP A 35 -19.77 16.35 10.18
N ALA A 36 -18.48 16.37 9.87
CA ALA A 36 -17.58 17.47 10.24
C ALA A 36 -17.76 18.69 9.33
N ASP A 37 -19.01 19.06 9.03
CA ASP A 37 -19.39 20.44 8.69
C ASP A 37 -19.06 21.40 9.85
N ASP A 38 -18.74 20.86 11.03
CA ASP A 38 -18.10 21.59 12.10
C ASP A 38 -16.57 21.56 11.87
N LEU A 39 -16.12 22.53 11.10
CA LEU A 39 -14.68 22.79 10.80
C LEU A 39 -13.79 22.69 12.06
N ASN A 40 -14.30 22.99 13.23
CA ASN A 40 -13.57 22.93 14.49
C ASN A 40 -13.27 21.50 14.93
N ALA A 41 -14.17 20.53 14.74
CA ALA A 41 -13.93 19.15 15.14
C ALA A 41 -12.87 18.47 14.22
N ALA A 42 -12.88 18.78 12.94
CA ALA A 42 -11.90 18.23 11.98
C ALA A 42 -10.47 18.74 12.23
N ILE A 43 -10.30 19.98 12.70
CA ILE A 43 -8.99 20.60 12.98
C ILE A 43 -8.26 19.86 14.12
N TYR A 44 -8.99 19.43 15.12
CA TYR A 44 -8.45 18.75 16.29
C TYR A 44 -8.41 17.24 16.13
N ALA A 45 -8.85 16.69 14.99
CA ALA A 45 -8.74 15.27 14.74
C ALA A 45 -7.26 14.84 14.75
N ALA A 46 -6.97 13.78 15.49
CA ALA A 46 -5.62 13.33 15.78
C ALA A 46 -4.69 13.18 14.54
N PRO A 47 -5.16 12.72 13.36
CA PRO A 47 -4.31 12.60 12.18
C PRO A 47 -3.76 13.93 11.66
N PHE A 48 -4.42 15.07 11.95
CA PHE A 48 -3.99 16.40 11.49
C PHE A 48 -3.03 17.12 12.44
N GLN A 49 -2.72 16.53 13.60
CA GLN A 49 -1.79 17.10 14.59
C GLN A 49 -0.30 16.81 14.25
N GLY A 50 -0.05 16.30 13.06
CA GLY A 50 1.30 16.05 12.57
C GLY A 50 2.09 17.31 12.22
N LYS A 51 3.33 17.13 11.78
CA LYS A 51 4.18 18.23 11.34
C LYS A 51 3.77 18.72 9.96
N ARG A 52 3.96 20.02 9.69
CA ARG A 52 3.82 20.55 8.33
C ARG A 52 4.72 19.77 7.37
N TYR A 53 4.13 19.24 6.31
CA TYR A 53 4.88 18.56 5.26
C TYR A 53 5.45 19.57 4.26
N ILE A 54 6.75 19.47 3.98
CA ILE A 54 7.47 20.30 3.02
C ILE A 54 8.20 19.37 2.05
N ASN A 55 7.99 19.54 0.76
CA ASN A 55 8.75 18.84 -0.27
C ASN A 55 9.99 19.69 -0.67
N PRO A 56 11.20 19.27 -0.27
CA PRO A 56 12.42 20.03 -0.56
C PRO A 56 12.98 19.77 -1.98
N HIS A 57 12.42 18.79 -2.70
CA HIS A 57 12.98 18.33 -3.95
C HIS A 57 12.36 19.07 -5.14
N ARG A 58 13.21 19.73 -5.94
CA ARG A 58 12.80 20.28 -7.22
C ARG A 58 12.64 19.14 -8.24
N ILE A 59 11.46 19.05 -8.84
CA ILE A 59 11.10 18.06 -9.86
C ILE A 59 10.74 18.82 -11.14
N LEU A 60 11.29 18.40 -12.28
CA LEU A 60 11.02 19.04 -13.59
C LEU A 60 10.18 18.16 -14.53
N ASN A 61 9.89 16.92 -14.12
CA ASN A 61 9.16 15.96 -14.92
C ASN A 61 8.14 15.18 -14.03
N ASP A 62 7.51 14.16 -14.57
CA ASP A 62 6.51 13.34 -13.90
C ASP A 62 7.11 12.28 -12.94
N LYS A 63 8.45 12.22 -12.81
CA LYS A 63 9.13 11.28 -11.89
C LYS A 63 9.16 11.79 -10.46
N HIS A 64 7.98 12.07 -9.91
CA HIS A 64 7.79 12.52 -8.54
C HIS A 64 7.86 11.35 -7.53
N LYS A 65 7.93 11.67 -6.24
CA LYS A 65 8.07 10.69 -5.15
C LYS A 65 6.77 10.04 -4.68
N PHE A 66 5.62 10.58 -5.05
CA PHE A 66 4.33 10.11 -4.56
C PHE A 66 3.82 8.86 -5.29
N PHE A 67 2.94 8.11 -4.62
CA PHE A 67 2.21 6.99 -5.18
C PHE A 67 1.17 7.47 -6.20
N GLY A 68 1.16 6.83 -7.37
CA GLY A 68 0.22 7.16 -8.44
C GLY A 68 0.45 8.53 -9.05
N THR A 69 -0.09 9.60 -8.47
CA THR A 69 -0.03 10.97 -8.98
C THR A 69 0.66 11.93 -8.01
N PHE A 70 1.04 13.10 -8.49
CA PHE A 70 1.57 14.19 -7.66
C PHE A 70 0.47 14.81 -6.78
N GLU A 71 -0.76 14.81 -7.28
CA GLU A 71 -1.90 15.43 -6.65
C GLU A 71 -2.42 14.62 -5.45
N LEU A 72 -3.14 15.30 -4.56
CA LEU A 72 -3.88 14.67 -3.48
C LEU A 72 -5.02 13.83 -4.06
N GLN A 73 -5.27 12.68 -3.45
CA GLN A 73 -6.27 11.72 -3.88
C GLN A 73 -7.25 11.45 -2.72
N LYS A 74 -8.49 11.09 -3.06
CA LYS A 74 -9.45 10.67 -2.05
C LYS A 74 -8.98 9.39 -1.36
N GLY A 75 -9.15 9.35 -0.04
CA GLY A 75 -8.73 8.18 0.72
C GLY A 75 -9.33 8.10 2.12
N GLU A 76 -8.88 7.07 2.81
CA GLU A 76 -9.30 6.71 4.14
C GLU A 76 -8.06 6.33 4.96
N LEU A 77 -8.16 6.44 6.27
CA LEU A 77 -7.05 6.20 7.19
C LEU A 77 -7.58 5.48 8.43
N ILE A 78 -6.86 4.45 8.89
CA ILE A 78 -7.00 3.89 10.24
C ILE A 78 -5.82 4.40 11.06
N PHE A 79 -6.15 5.17 12.08
CA PHE A 79 -5.18 5.85 12.95
C PHE A 79 -5.62 5.68 14.40
N ASP A 80 -4.76 5.10 15.23
CA ASP A 80 -5.09 4.70 16.61
C ASP A 80 -6.36 3.86 16.71
N HIS A 81 -6.57 2.95 15.74
CA HIS A 81 -7.75 2.08 15.63
C HIS A 81 -9.06 2.80 15.24
N ASP A 82 -9.05 4.12 15.06
CA ASP A 82 -10.18 4.86 14.51
C ASP A 82 -10.08 5.02 13.01
N ARG A 83 -11.22 4.95 12.31
CA ARG A 83 -11.29 5.13 10.87
C ARG A 83 -11.71 6.55 10.51
N TYR A 84 -10.94 7.16 9.62
CA TYR A 84 -11.17 8.48 9.05
C TYR A 84 -11.43 8.35 7.56
N SER A 85 -12.57 8.84 7.08
CA SER A 85 -12.95 8.82 5.65
C SER A 85 -13.00 10.23 5.06
N GLY A 86 -13.22 10.33 3.73
CA GLY A 86 -13.34 11.61 3.04
C GLY A 86 -12.04 12.44 2.99
N LEU A 87 -10.89 11.84 3.33
CA LEU A 87 -9.63 12.52 3.38
C LEU A 87 -9.08 12.82 1.97
N GLN A 88 -8.35 13.93 1.85
CA GLN A 88 -7.49 14.22 0.72
C GLN A 88 -6.05 13.91 1.15
N LEU A 89 -5.44 12.91 0.52
CA LEU A 89 -4.14 12.40 0.96
C LEU A 89 -3.25 11.98 -0.22
N LYS A 90 -1.96 11.85 0.06
CA LYS A 90 -0.98 11.23 -0.84
C LYS A 90 0.09 10.50 -0.04
N PHE A 91 0.69 9.49 -0.63
CA PHE A 91 1.73 8.68 0.00
C PHE A 91 3.09 8.94 -0.66
N ASP A 92 4.01 9.47 0.12
CA ASP A 92 5.41 9.68 -0.27
C ASP A 92 6.15 8.35 -0.21
N LEU A 93 6.48 7.77 -1.36
CA LEU A 93 7.16 6.48 -1.47
C LEU A 93 8.66 6.54 -1.20
N PHE A 94 9.25 7.72 -1.19
CA PHE A 94 10.65 7.91 -0.83
C PHE A 94 10.84 7.98 0.68
N GLU A 95 10.06 8.83 1.35
CA GLU A 95 10.09 9.01 2.81
C GLU A 95 9.21 7.98 3.55
N GLN A 96 8.40 7.16 2.85
CA GLN A 96 7.39 6.28 3.42
C GLN A 96 6.41 7.03 4.34
N GLN A 97 5.96 8.20 3.88
CA GLN A 97 5.21 9.17 4.66
C GLN A 97 3.83 9.43 4.07
N LEU A 98 2.78 9.22 4.86
CA LEU A 98 1.42 9.64 4.49
C LEU A 98 1.25 11.14 4.75
N VAL A 99 0.71 11.84 3.77
CA VAL A 99 0.52 13.29 3.80
C VAL A 99 -0.96 13.60 3.59
N LEU A 100 -1.53 14.37 4.51
CA LEU A 100 -2.93 14.81 4.45
C LEU A 100 -3.02 16.29 4.08
N LEU A 101 -4.09 16.68 3.40
CA LEU A 101 -4.51 18.06 3.29
C LEU A 101 -5.15 18.49 4.62
N HIS A 102 -4.66 19.54 5.24
CA HIS A 102 -5.26 20.06 6.47
C HIS A 102 -6.60 20.75 6.17
N PRO A 103 -7.69 20.42 6.86
CA PRO A 103 -9.04 20.91 6.53
C PRO A 103 -9.19 22.44 6.59
N ASN A 104 -8.40 23.12 7.40
CA ASN A 104 -8.43 24.59 7.54
C ASN A 104 -7.50 25.35 6.62
N SER A 105 -6.93 24.69 5.66
CA SER A 105 -5.95 25.36 4.83
C SER A 105 -6.53 25.57 3.44
N ASP A 106 -7.05 26.63 3.04
CA ASP A 106 -7.48 26.99 1.67
C ASP A 106 -6.83 26.13 0.53
N GLY A 107 -6.75 24.80 0.77
CA GLY A 107 -6.12 23.82 -0.13
C GLY A 107 -4.58 23.79 -0.11
N VAL A 108 -3.90 24.46 0.82
CA VAL A 108 -2.45 24.70 0.75
C VAL A 108 -1.64 23.93 1.81
N THR A 109 -2.11 23.86 3.04
CA THR A 109 -1.33 23.26 4.14
C THR A 109 -1.44 21.73 4.13
N GLN A 110 -0.30 21.07 4.02
CA GLN A 110 -0.20 19.61 4.08
C GLN A 110 0.50 19.20 5.37
N VAL A 111 0.03 18.10 5.95
CA VAL A 111 0.48 17.56 7.23
C VAL A 111 1.06 16.16 7.02
N ALA A 112 2.25 15.92 7.55
CA ALA A 112 2.85 14.60 7.65
C ALA A 112 2.24 13.86 8.84
N VAL A 113 1.58 12.74 8.58
CA VAL A 113 0.94 11.92 9.62
C VAL A 113 1.98 11.20 10.46
N ASP A 114 1.73 10.98 11.74
CA ASP A 114 2.57 10.10 12.56
C ASP A 114 2.36 8.64 12.12
N MET A 115 3.31 8.11 11.34
CA MET A 115 3.23 6.77 10.75
C MET A 115 3.26 5.64 11.80
N ASN A 116 3.75 5.90 13.02
CA ASN A 116 3.72 4.90 14.10
C ASN A 116 2.30 4.57 14.54
N ARG A 117 1.41 5.54 14.46
CA ARG A 117 0.00 5.46 14.86
C ARG A 117 -0.93 5.01 13.73
N VAL A 118 -0.43 4.90 12.48
CA VAL A 118 -1.18 4.41 11.33
C VAL A 118 -1.17 2.89 11.31
N GLN A 119 -2.35 2.25 11.19
CA GLN A 119 -2.49 0.81 10.98
C GLN A 119 -2.70 0.46 9.51
N ALA A 120 -3.53 1.24 8.82
CA ALA A 120 -3.80 1.06 7.40
C ALA A 120 -4.28 2.37 6.76
N PHE A 121 -4.18 2.46 5.45
CA PHE A 121 -4.80 3.54 4.69
C PHE A 121 -5.22 3.08 3.30
N LYS A 122 -6.13 3.82 2.71
CA LYS A 122 -6.62 3.58 1.36
C LYS A 122 -6.44 4.83 0.51
N ILE A 123 -5.91 4.65 -0.68
CA ILE A 123 -5.81 5.70 -1.70
C ILE A 123 -6.62 5.24 -2.90
N ASN A 124 -7.74 5.92 -3.19
CA ASN A 124 -8.74 5.46 -4.13
C ASN A 124 -9.21 4.03 -3.77
N HIS A 125 -8.89 3.03 -4.60
CA HIS A 125 -9.25 1.62 -4.39
C HIS A 125 -8.06 0.76 -3.89
N ARG A 126 -6.90 1.35 -3.64
CA ARG A 126 -5.68 0.66 -3.21
C ARG A 126 -5.54 0.69 -1.70
N VAL A 127 -5.41 -0.47 -1.08
CA VAL A 127 -5.33 -0.63 0.38
C VAL A 127 -3.90 -0.95 0.80
N PHE A 128 -3.39 -0.18 1.74
CA PHE A 128 -2.08 -0.32 2.33
C PHE A 128 -2.23 -0.66 3.81
N VAL A 129 -1.56 -1.71 4.24
CA VAL A 129 -1.63 -2.20 5.62
C VAL A 129 -0.24 -2.24 6.22
N LYS A 130 -0.11 -1.81 7.47
CA LYS A 130 1.12 -1.96 8.23
C LYS A 130 1.37 -3.43 8.52
N LYS A 131 2.53 -3.93 8.14
CA LYS A 131 2.99 -5.29 8.43
C LYS A 131 4.38 -5.23 9.03
N THR A 132 4.58 -5.94 10.14
CA THR A 132 5.90 -6.11 10.75
C THR A 132 6.55 -7.37 10.19
N ILE A 133 7.69 -7.22 9.53
CA ILE A 133 8.44 -8.29 8.91
C ILE A 133 9.90 -8.17 9.35
N ASP A 134 10.48 -9.22 9.91
CA ASP A 134 11.84 -9.23 10.43
C ASP A 134 12.11 -8.06 11.41
N GLY A 135 11.13 -7.70 12.26
CA GLY A 135 11.22 -6.63 13.24
C GLY A 135 11.13 -5.21 12.67
N SER A 136 10.82 -5.05 11.39
CA SER A 136 10.65 -3.74 10.74
C SER A 136 9.22 -3.58 10.24
N ASP A 137 8.68 -2.37 10.37
CA ASP A 137 7.33 -2.03 9.89
C ASP A 137 7.35 -1.55 8.44
N PHE A 138 6.44 -2.09 7.64
CA PHE A 138 6.24 -1.73 6.25
C PHE A 138 4.76 -1.47 5.98
N PHE A 139 4.46 -0.51 5.11
CA PHE A 139 3.12 -0.36 4.52
C PHE A 139 3.09 -1.10 3.19
N LEU A 140 2.44 -2.25 3.18
CA LEU A 140 2.31 -3.10 2.01
C LEU A 140 0.94 -2.94 1.37
N GLU A 141 0.89 -2.81 0.04
CA GLU A 141 -0.35 -2.89 -0.69
C GLU A 141 -0.78 -4.34 -0.83
N TYR A 142 -1.99 -4.66 -0.37
CA TYR A 142 -2.61 -5.96 -0.62
C TYR A 142 -3.02 -6.07 -2.09
N ILE A 143 -2.58 -7.11 -2.76
CA ILE A 143 -2.90 -7.35 -4.15
C ILE A 143 -4.06 -8.34 -4.28
N ASP A 144 -3.84 -9.57 -3.84
CA ASP A 144 -4.82 -10.66 -3.90
C ASP A 144 -4.28 -11.90 -3.17
N LYS A 145 -5.07 -12.97 -3.17
CA LYS A 145 -4.68 -14.30 -2.72
C LYS A 145 -4.71 -15.28 -3.89
N LEU A 146 -3.70 -16.12 -3.99
CA LEU A 146 -3.66 -17.24 -4.93
C LEU A 146 -3.29 -18.51 -4.17
N ASP A 147 -4.13 -19.53 -4.24
CA ASP A 147 -4.07 -20.71 -3.38
C ASP A 147 -4.06 -20.28 -1.90
N GLU A 148 -3.10 -20.73 -1.10
CA GLU A 148 -2.95 -20.34 0.31
C GLU A 148 -1.94 -19.18 0.51
N LYS A 149 -1.54 -18.48 -0.57
CA LYS A 149 -0.53 -17.41 -0.51
C LYS A 149 -1.16 -16.04 -0.71
N GLU A 150 -0.93 -15.12 0.23
CA GLU A 150 -1.29 -13.71 0.09
C GLU A 150 -0.16 -12.96 -0.61
N ILE A 151 -0.51 -12.11 -1.55
CA ILE A 151 0.42 -11.39 -2.41
C ILE A 151 0.35 -9.91 -2.09
N TRP A 152 1.51 -9.33 -1.77
CA TRP A 152 1.67 -7.97 -1.30
C TRP A 152 2.76 -7.25 -2.06
N VAL A 153 2.65 -5.94 -2.20
CA VAL A 153 3.68 -5.10 -2.82
C VAL A 153 4.12 -4.00 -1.87
N TYR A 154 5.42 -3.91 -1.65
CA TYR A 154 6.07 -2.77 -1.01
C TYR A 154 6.48 -1.77 -2.08
N HIS A 155 5.80 -0.65 -2.14
CA HIS A 155 6.13 0.43 -3.04
C HIS A 155 7.17 1.34 -2.44
N ARG A 156 8.24 1.59 -3.17
CA ARG A 156 9.23 2.60 -2.82
C ARG A 156 9.81 3.24 -4.06
N LYS A 157 10.40 4.43 -3.89
CA LYS A 157 11.13 5.12 -4.93
C LYS A 157 12.53 5.49 -4.43
N LEU A 158 13.49 5.46 -5.32
CA LEU A 158 14.87 5.88 -5.06
C LEU A 158 15.13 7.21 -5.72
N LEU A 159 15.78 8.10 -4.97
CA LEU A 159 16.19 9.41 -5.43
C LEU A 159 17.40 9.31 -6.35
N SER A 160 17.39 10.04 -7.47
CA SER A 160 18.55 10.31 -8.29
C SER A 160 18.63 11.80 -8.61
N PHE A 161 19.83 12.39 -8.48
CA PHE A 161 20.09 13.76 -8.91
C PHE A 161 20.38 13.76 -10.41
N LYS A 162 19.85 14.75 -11.11
CA LYS A 162 20.05 15.00 -12.54
C LYS A 162 20.52 16.43 -12.78
N LEU A 163 21.29 16.62 -13.81
CA LEU A 163 21.70 17.93 -14.29
C LEU A 163 21.34 18.03 -15.78
N ASP A 164 20.52 19.00 -16.13
CA ASP A 164 20.18 19.31 -17.51
C ASP A 164 20.33 20.80 -17.75
N ASN A 165 21.08 21.19 -18.80
CA ASN A 165 21.35 22.59 -19.15
C ASN A 165 21.77 23.45 -17.94
N ARG A 166 22.63 22.93 -17.06
CA ARG A 166 23.11 23.53 -15.80
C ARG A 166 22.02 23.71 -14.72
N VAL A 167 20.83 23.12 -14.91
CA VAL A 167 19.76 23.10 -13.92
C VAL A 167 19.72 21.76 -13.22
N GLY A 168 19.96 21.77 -11.91
CA GLY A 168 19.85 20.58 -11.08
C GLY A 168 18.40 20.27 -10.72
N TYR A 169 18.02 18.99 -10.79
CA TYR A 169 16.71 18.50 -10.37
C TYR A 169 16.79 17.07 -9.88
N TYR A 170 15.69 16.58 -9.33
CA TYR A 170 15.60 15.23 -8.79
C TYR A 170 14.60 14.38 -9.57
N GLU A 171 14.90 13.10 -9.71
CA GLU A 171 14.00 12.08 -10.22
C GLU A 171 13.83 10.98 -9.18
N PHE A 172 12.63 10.45 -9.06
CA PHE A 172 12.28 9.36 -8.16
C PHE A 172 11.88 8.13 -8.97
N ASN A 173 12.74 7.12 -8.94
CA ASN A 173 12.60 5.92 -9.76
C ASN A 173 12.00 4.77 -8.93
N PRO A 174 10.93 4.10 -9.41
CA PRO A 174 10.32 2.98 -8.71
C PRO A 174 11.31 1.84 -8.41
N ARG A 175 11.19 1.25 -7.22
CA ARG A 175 11.94 0.08 -6.75
C ARG A 175 11.05 -0.79 -5.88
N ASP A 176 9.92 -1.20 -6.44
CA ASP A 176 8.94 -2.03 -5.75
C ASP A 176 9.51 -3.41 -5.42
N ARG A 177 9.02 -4.00 -4.32
CA ARG A 177 9.34 -5.35 -3.88
C ARG A 177 8.09 -6.17 -3.73
N LEU A 178 8.19 -7.44 -4.08
CA LEU A 178 7.14 -8.42 -3.86
C LEU A 178 7.33 -9.08 -2.50
N TYR A 179 6.23 -9.19 -1.74
CA TYR A 179 6.15 -9.96 -0.51
C TYR A 179 5.04 -11.00 -0.64
N ILE A 180 5.29 -12.19 -0.16
CA ILE A 180 4.33 -13.28 -0.14
C ILE A 180 4.22 -13.83 1.27
N LEU A 181 3.02 -13.90 1.79
CA LEU A 181 2.72 -14.55 3.05
C LEU A 181 2.11 -15.91 2.78
N SER A 182 2.74 -16.96 3.30
CA SER A 182 2.28 -18.35 3.29
C SER A 182 2.19 -18.90 4.72
N MET A 183 1.83 -20.16 4.86
CA MET A 183 1.89 -20.86 6.16
C MET A 183 3.31 -20.97 6.73
N GLU A 184 4.34 -20.89 5.88
CA GLU A 184 5.75 -20.94 6.27
C GLU A 184 6.29 -19.56 6.70
N GLY A 185 5.50 -18.51 6.52
CA GLY A 185 5.83 -17.13 6.87
C GLY A 185 6.01 -16.21 5.66
N TRP A 186 6.75 -15.12 5.87
CA TRP A 186 7.01 -14.12 4.85
C TRP A 186 8.19 -14.48 3.96
N GLU A 187 7.95 -14.44 2.67
CA GLU A 187 8.98 -14.50 1.63
C GLU A 187 9.04 -13.15 0.87
N LYS A 188 10.21 -12.74 0.40
CA LYS A 188 10.39 -11.48 -0.35
C LYS A 188 11.20 -11.65 -1.61
N SER A 189 10.93 -10.82 -2.60
CA SER A 189 11.72 -10.69 -3.83
C SER A 189 11.87 -9.24 -4.25
N ASP A 190 13.07 -8.85 -4.66
CA ASP A 190 13.34 -7.55 -5.27
C ASP A 190 12.80 -7.47 -6.72
N ALA A 191 12.40 -8.59 -7.29
CA ALA A 191 11.74 -8.65 -8.59
C ALA A 191 10.23 -8.82 -8.43
N ILE A 192 9.46 -8.09 -9.20
CA ILE A 192 7.99 -8.27 -9.29
C ILE A 192 7.72 -9.47 -10.21
N SER A 193 7.90 -10.67 -9.66
CA SER A 193 7.68 -11.93 -10.39
C SER A 193 7.21 -13.03 -9.43
N LEU A 194 6.15 -13.73 -9.80
CA LEU A 194 5.60 -14.87 -9.06
C LEU A 194 6.25 -16.20 -9.43
N GLU A 195 7.15 -16.22 -10.41
CA GLU A 195 7.72 -17.47 -10.95
C GLU A 195 8.42 -18.34 -9.92
N ASN A 196 9.17 -17.70 -9.00
CA ASN A 196 9.92 -18.40 -7.96
C ASN A 196 9.02 -18.92 -6.84
N PHE A 197 7.86 -18.31 -6.63
CA PHE A 197 6.91 -18.64 -5.58
C PHE A 197 5.84 -19.64 -6.02
N LEU A 198 5.67 -19.81 -7.35
CA LEU A 198 4.72 -20.69 -7.98
C LEU A 198 5.41 -21.53 -9.07
N PRO A 199 6.35 -22.43 -8.69
CA PRO A 199 7.16 -23.17 -9.66
C PRO A 199 6.32 -24.03 -10.61
N ASN A 200 5.20 -24.59 -10.14
CA ASN A 200 4.28 -25.39 -10.95
C ASN A 200 3.58 -24.59 -12.05
N ARG A 201 3.47 -23.28 -11.91
CA ARG A 201 2.86 -22.36 -12.87
C ARG A 201 3.87 -21.44 -13.60
N SER A 202 5.16 -21.67 -13.40
CA SER A 202 6.25 -20.82 -13.91
C SER A 202 6.20 -20.63 -15.44
N ARG A 203 5.85 -21.67 -16.20
CA ARG A 203 5.74 -21.59 -17.67
C ARG A 203 4.60 -20.64 -18.10
N GLU A 204 3.46 -20.75 -17.47
CA GLU A 204 2.27 -19.91 -17.72
C GLU A 204 2.56 -18.44 -17.36
N ILE A 205 3.13 -18.20 -16.17
CA ILE A 205 3.54 -16.87 -15.71
C ILE A 205 4.53 -16.22 -16.70
N LYS A 206 5.53 -16.96 -17.18
CA LYS A 206 6.52 -16.47 -18.15
C LYS A 206 5.87 -16.10 -19.49
N ALA A 207 4.99 -16.94 -19.99
CA ALA A 207 4.31 -16.70 -21.26
C ALA A 207 3.45 -15.42 -21.19
N TRP A 208 2.68 -15.28 -20.11
CA TRP A 208 1.83 -14.10 -19.88
C TRP A 208 2.65 -12.83 -19.65
N SER A 209 3.74 -12.91 -18.87
CA SER A 209 4.61 -11.78 -18.54
C SER A 209 5.24 -11.12 -19.76
N LYS A 210 5.48 -11.86 -20.85
CA LYS A 210 6.03 -11.29 -22.10
C LYS A 210 5.13 -10.24 -22.71
N SER A 211 3.80 -10.44 -22.68
CA SER A 211 2.83 -9.50 -23.25
C SER A 211 2.60 -8.26 -22.39
N TRP A 212 3.05 -8.27 -21.11
CA TRP A 212 2.78 -7.24 -20.13
C TRP A 212 4.03 -6.53 -19.59
N GLN A 213 5.20 -6.68 -20.20
CA GLN A 213 6.47 -6.14 -19.67
C GLN A 213 6.46 -4.63 -19.39
N ASP A 214 5.86 -3.84 -20.28
CA ASP A 214 5.80 -2.38 -20.11
C ASP A 214 4.88 -1.97 -18.95
N ASN A 215 3.79 -2.70 -18.73
CA ASN A 215 2.87 -2.45 -17.62
C ASN A 215 3.50 -2.78 -16.27
N LYS A 216 4.30 -3.85 -16.19
CA LYS A 216 5.05 -4.26 -15.00
C LYS A 216 5.95 -3.16 -14.47
N LYS A 217 6.63 -2.42 -15.35
CA LYS A 217 7.52 -1.31 -14.99
C LYS A 217 6.77 -0.06 -14.54
N LYS A 218 5.56 0.16 -15.08
CA LYS A 218 4.75 1.35 -14.81
C LYS A 218 3.92 1.21 -13.54
N ASP A 219 3.30 0.05 -13.34
CA ASP A 219 2.43 -0.22 -12.18
C ASP A 219 2.48 -1.72 -11.84
N ALA A 220 3.33 -2.06 -10.86
CA ALA A 220 3.53 -3.42 -10.38
C ALA A 220 2.23 -4.08 -9.92
N SER A 221 1.39 -3.34 -9.20
CA SER A 221 0.15 -3.89 -8.64
C SER A 221 -0.89 -4.18 -9.72
N ARG A 222 -1.02 -3.29 -10.70
CA ARG A 222 -1.91 -3.53 -11.85
C ARG A 222 -1.49 -4.76 -12.64
N TYR A 223 -0.18 -4.91 -12.87
CA TYR A 223 0.39 -6.08 -13.50
C TYR A 223 0.06 -7.35 -12.72
N LEU A 224 0.30 -7.38 -11.40
CA LEU A 224 0.04 -8.55 -10.57
C LEU A 224 -1.44 -8.90 -10.50
N ARG A 225 -2.33 -7.91 -10.34
CA ARG A 225 -3.80 -8.16 -10.32
C ARG A 225 -4.29 -8.78 -11.62
N ALA A 226 -3.79 -8.30 -12.77
CA ALA A 226 -4.15 -8.85 -14.07
C ALA A 226 -3.62 -10.28 -14.25
N LEU A 227 -2.37 -10.55 -13.83
CA LEU A 227 -1.79 -11.89 -13.84
C LEU A 227 -2.58 -12.85 -12.95
N LEU A 228 -2.90 -12.45 -11.71
CA LEU A 228 -3.64 -13.30 -10.77
C LEU A 228 -5.05 -13.61 -11.26
N LYS A 229 -5.71 -12.64 -11.90
CA LYS A 229 -7.00 -12.87 -12.53
C LYS A 229 -6.93 -13.96 -13.60
N GLU A 230 -5.89 -13.94 -14.43
CA GLU A 230 -5.66 -14.98 -15.44
C GLU A 230 -5.38 -16.35 -14.79
N LEU A 231 -4.51 -16.36 -13.78
CA LEU A 231 -4.16 -17.59 -13.08
C LEU A 231 -5.33 -18.23 -12.32
N ASN A 232 -6.30 -17.45 -11.87
CA ASN A 232 -7.50 -17.96 -11.17
C ASN A 232 -8.59 -18.44 -12.14
N GLN A 233 -8.49 -18.16 -13.45
CA GLN A 233 -9.45 -18.60 -14.46
C GLN A 233 -9.08 -19.93 -15.12
N ASN A 234 -7.83 -20.38 -14.95
CA ASN A 234 -7.27 -21.63 -15.49
C ASN A 234 -7.01 -22.65 -14.36
#